data_85a68b0f447d7795a70102ae876a39bd
#
_entry.id   85a68b0f447d7795a70102ae876a39bd
#
_cell.length_a   1.000
_cell.length_b   1.000
_cell.length_c   1.000
_cell.angle_alpha   90.00
_cell.angle_beta   90.00
_cell.angle_gamma   90.00
#
_symmetry.space_group_name_H-M   'P 1'
#
loop_
_entity.id
_entity.type
_entity.pdbx_description
1 polymer ?
#
loop_
_entity_poly.entity_id
_entity_poly.type
_entity_poly.pdbx_seq_one_letter_code
_entity_poly.pdbx_strand_id
1 'polypeptide(L)'
;MNKLASLLSGIIFGIGLVISEMVNPAKVLGFLDLFGNWDPSLAFVMMGALVVASPLFHIIKKKEKPLLAEEFNYSNNKTINNQLILGSTLFGAGWGLGGLCPGPAITTVALLNFYSITFVVSMFIGFYLVKSFNLSSPR
;
A
#
# COMPACT_ATOMS: atom_id res chain seq x y z
N MET A 1 23.07 -8.93 -6.12
CA MET A 1 22.04 -8.86 -7.17
C MET A 1 20.71 -8.36 -6.62
N ASN A 2 20.32 -8.72 -5.40
CA ASN A 2 19.00 -8.32 -4.82
C ASN A 2 18.86 -6.80 -4.64
N LYS A 3 19.90 -6.07 -4.25
CA LYS A 3 19.84 -4.60 -4.04
C LYS A 3 19.55 -3.82 -5.34
N LEU A 4 20.16 -4.25 -6.46
CA LEU A 4 19.95 -3.62 -7.75
C LEU A 4 18.53 -3.90 -8.28
N ALA A 5 18.05 -5.13 -8.13
CA ALA A 5 16.68 -5.48 -8.51
C ALA A 5 15.63 -4.70 -7.70
N SER A 6 15.85 -4.54 -6.38
CA SER A 6 14.98 -3.73 -5.52
C SER A 6 14.99 -2.25 -5.91
N LEU A 7 16.16 -1.71 -6.27
CA LEU A 7 16.27 -0.32 -6.72
C LEU A 7 15.50 -0.10 -8.03
N LEU A 8 15.72 -0.97 -9.02
CA LEU A 8 15.00 -0.88 -10.32
C LEU A 8 13.49 -1.01 -10.15
N SER A 9 13.04 -1.98 -9.35
CA SER A 9 11.62 -2.17 -9.05
C SER A 9 11.02 -0.93 -8.37
N GLY A 10 11.75 -0.33 -7.42
CA GLY A 10 11.32 0.89 -6.74
C GLY A 10 11.22 2.09 -7.68
N ILE A 11 12.17 2.24 -8.62
CA ILE A 11 12.13 3.32 -9.63
C ILE A 11 10.92 3.13 -10.55
N ILE A 12 10.71 1.92 -11.09
CA ILE A 12 9.57 1.63 -11.98
C ILE A 12 8.25 1.89 -11.26
N PHE A 13 8.14 1.43 -10.00
CA PHE A 13 6.96 1.64 -9.18
C PHE A 13 6.72 3.15 -8.92
N GLY A 14 7.75 3.89 -8.56
CA GLY A 14 7.66 5.35 -8.33
C GLY A 14 7.23 6.11 -9.58
N ILE A 15 7.78 5.78 -10.75
CA ILE A 15 7.35 6.36 -12.03
C ILE A 15 5.87 6.07 -12.28
N GLY A 16 5.43 4.82 -12.04
CA GLY A 16 4.02 4.43 -12.18
C GLY A 16 3.09 5.24 -11.27
N LEU A 17 3.49 5.48 -10.02
CA LEU A 17 2.72 6.30 -9.07
C LEU A 17 2.58 7.76 -9.52
N VAL A 18 3.63 8.34 -10.11
CA VAL A 18 3.60 9.73 -10.61
C VAL A 18 2.73 9.83 -11.86
N ILE A 19 2.88 8.92 -12.83
CA ILE A 19 2.09 8.92 -14.07
C ILE A 19 0.61 8.69 -13.80
N SER A 20 0.27 7.83 -12.83
CA SER A 20 -1.11 7.55 -12.42
C SER A 20 -1.75 8.64 -11.56
N GLU A 21 -1.00 9.70 -11.21
CA GLU A 21 -1.42 10.75 -10.27
C GLU A 21 -1.85 10.23 -8.88
N MET A 22 -1.48 8.99 -8.52
CA MET A 22 -1.79 8.42 -7.20
C MET A 22 -1.08 9.14 -6.04
N VAL A 23 -0.11 9.98 -6.35
CA VAL A 23 0.57 10.87 -5.37
C VAL A 23 -0.27 12.10 -5.02
N ASN A 24 -1.34 12.38 -5.76
CA ASN A 24 -2.22 13.52 -5.54
C ASN A 24 -3.43 13.13 -4.67
N PRO A 25 -3.54 13.65 -3.42
CA PRO A 25 -4.68 13.33 -2.55
C PRO A 25 -6.04 13.69 -3.15
N ALA A 26 -6.12 14.75 -3.96
CA ALA A 26 -7.37 15.17 -4.59
C ALA A 26 -7.93 14.12 -5.56
N LYS A 27 -7.06 13.37 -6.26
CA LYS A 27 -7.48 12.25 -7.11
C LYS A 27 -8.09 11.11 -6.30
N VAL A 28 -7.48 10.78 -5.17
CA VAL A 28 -7.96 9.72 -4.27
C VAL A 28 -9.29 10.11 -3.64
N LEU A 29 -9.40 11.36 -3.15
CA LEU A 29 -10.64 11.87 -2.57
C LEU A 29 -11.75 11.98 -3.62
N GLY A 30 -11.44 12.42 -4.86
CA GLY A 30 -12.41 12.44 -5.96
C GLY A 30 -12.92 11.05 -6.34
N PHE A 31 -12.10 10.02 -6.22
CA PHE A 31 -12.55 8.63 -6.40
C PHE A 31 -13.46 8.16 -5.25
N LEU A 32 -13.22 8.60 -4.02
CA LEU A 32 -14.03 8.26 -2.85
C LEU A 32 -15.34 9.05 -2.76
N ASP A 33 -15.46 10.17 -3.49
CA ASP A 33 -16.64 11.02 -3.51
C ASP A 33 -17.74 10.45 -4.42
N LEU A 34 -18.33 9.33 -4.01
CA LEU A 34 -19.37 8.63 -4.78
C LEU A 34 -20.67 9.42 -4.96
N PHE A 35 -20.92 10.42 -4.11
CA PHE A 35 -22.14 11.22 -4.12
C PHE A 35 -21.97 12.62 -4.71
N GLY A 36 -20.70 13.05 -5.00
CA GLY A 36 -20.39 14.32 -5.61
C GLY A 36 -19.85 14.19 -7.04
N ASN A 37 -18.72 14.84 -7.33
CA ASN A 37 -18.04 14.75 -8.63
C ASN A 37 -17.12 13.53 -8.69
N TRP A 38 -17.70 12.35 -8.83
CA TRP A 38 -16.95 11.10 -8.86
C TRP A 38 -15.96 11.00 -10.04
N ASP A 39 -14.70 10.77 -9.74
CA ASP A 39 -13.65 10.54 -10.74
C ASP A 39 -13.25 9.05 -10.79
N PRO A 40 -13.68 8.29 -11.83
CA PRO A 40 -13.39 6.88 -11.93
C PRO A 40 -11.95 6.57 -12.38
N SER A 41 -11.11 7.56 -12.66
CA SER A 41 -9.76 7.37 -13.21
C SER A 41 -8.90 6.43 -12.35
N LEU A 42 -9.00 6.52 -11.03
CA LEU A 42 -8.28 5.67 -10.10
C LEU A 42 -8.73 4.20 -10.19
N ALA A 43 -10.01 3.92 -10.48
CA ALA A 43 -10.50 2.56 -10.69
C ALA A 43 -9.81 1.90 -11.89
N PHE A 44 -9.61 2.64 -12.98
CA PHE A 44 -8.90 2.12 -14.16
C PHE A 44 -7.43 1.82 -13.87
N VAL A 45 -6.76 2.64 -13.07
CA VAL A 45 -5.37 2.40 -12.63
C VAL A 45 -5.31 1.12 -11.79
N MET A 46 -6.21 0.95 -10.83
CA MET A 46 -6.27 -0.24 -9.98
C MET A 46 -6.59 -1.50 -10.80
N MET A 47 -7.53 -1.40 -11.73
CA MET A 47 -7.90 -2.50 -12.63
C MET A 47 -6.73 -2.91 -13.52
N GLY A 48 -6.03 -1.94 -14.11
CA GLY A 48 -4.81 -2.18 -14.89
C GLY A 48 -3.73 -2.91 -14.08
N ALA A 49 -3.50 -2.47 -12.84
CA ALA A 49 -2.57 -3.13 -11.94
C ALA A 49 -2.97 -4.59 -11.65
N LEU A 50 -4.26 -4.86 -11.42
CA LEU A 50 -4.77 -6.22 -11.18
C LEU A 50 -4.66 -7.11 -12.41
N VAL A 51 -4.95 -6.59 -13.60
CA VAL A 51 -4.83 -7.33 -14.88
C VAL A 51 -3.40 -7.78 -15.14
N VAL A 52 -2.41 -6.96 -14.76
CA VAL A 52 -0.99 -7.32 -14.90
C VAL A 52 -0.50 -8.20 -13.76
N ALA A 53 -0.83 -7.85 -12.53
CA ALA A 53 -0.31 -8.55 -11.34
C ALA A 53 -0.90 -9.96 -11.18
N SER A 54 -2.19 -10.16 -11.49
CA SER A 54 -2.88 -11.43 -11.29
C SER A 54 -2.26 -12.59 -12.09
N PRO A 55 -2.06 -12.49 -13.42
CA PRO A 55 -1.44 -13.56 -14.18
C PRO A 55 0.03 -13.78 -13.79
N LEU A 56 0.78 -12.70 -13.54
CA LEU A 56 2.17 -12.80 -13.09
C LEU A 56 2.27 -13.55 -11.77
N PHE A 57 1.42 -13.22 -10.81
CA PHE A 57 1.39 -13.89 -9.52
C PHE A 57 1.01 -15.38 -9.65
N HIS A 58 0.08 -15.70 -10.56
CA HIS A 58 -0.29 -17.08 -10.82
C HIS A 58 0.85 -17.91 -11.45
N ILE A 59 1.60 -17.29 -12.35
CA ILE A 59 2.78 -17.92 -12.98
C ILE A 59 3.90 -18.11 -11.94
N ILE A 60 4.15 -17.10 -11.10
CA ILE A 60 5.19 -17.15 -10.09
C ILE A 60 4.89 -18.22 -9.03
N LYS A 61 3.63 -18.35 -8.61
CA LYS A 61 3.22 -19.39 -7.65
C LYS A 61 3.46 -20.83 -8.15
N LYS A 62 3.51 -21.05 -9.45
CA LYS A 62 3.81 -22.37 -10.03
C LYS A 62 5.30 -22.72 -10.01
N LYS A 63 6.18 -21.75 -9.73
CA LYS A 63 7.62 -22.00 -9.61
C LYS A 63 7.95 -22.49 -8.21
N GLU A 64 8.81 -23.49 -8.13
CA GLU A 64 9.26 -24.07 -6.85
C GLU A 64 10.15 -23.12 -6.06
N LYS A 65 10.91 -22.25 -6.75
CA LYS A 65 11.82 -21.30 -6.12
C LYS A 65 11.74 -19.91 -6.77
N PRO A 66 11.92 -18.83 -5.99
CA PRO A 66 12.05 -17.49 -6.53
C PRO A 66 13.41 -17.33 -7.25
N LEU A 67 13.47 -16.39 -8.23
CA LEU A 67 14.69 -16.16 -9.02
C LEU A 67 15.83 -15.52 -8.21
N LEU A 68 15.51 -14.79 -7.14
CA LEU A 68 16.47 -13.96 -6.39
C LEU A 68 16.47 -14.24 -4.89
N ALA A 69 15.77 -15.28 -4.42
CA ALA A 69 15.73 -15.69 -3.03
C ALA A 69 15.74 -17.22 -2.93
N GLU A 70 15.99 -17.75 -1.75
CA GLU A 70 16.10 -19.20 -1.53
C GLU A 70 14.72 -19.85 -1.40
N GLU A 71 13.74 -19.14 -0.81
CA GLU A 71 12.41 -19.66 -0.53
C GLU A 71 11.32 -18.58 -0.75
N PHE A 72 10.10 -19.06 -1.07
CA PHE A 72 8.91 -18.22 -1.02
C PHE A 72 8.37 -18.16 0.41
N ASN A 73 8.33 -16.99 0.99
CA ASN A 73 7.73 -16.78 2.31
C ASN A 73 6.27 -16.30 2.15
N TYR A 74 5.34 -17.26 2.08
CA TYR A 74 3.90 -16.97 2.05
C TYR A 74 3.34 -17.07 3.46
N SER A 75 2.56 -16.07 3.85
CA SER A 75 1.76 -16.16 5.08
C SER A 75 0.61 -17.15 4.87
N ASN A 76 0.61 -18.24 5.60
CA ASN A 76 -0.47 -19.26 5.59
C ASN A 76 -1.60 -18.94 6.60
N ASN A 77 -1.54 -17.78 7.23
CA ASN A 77 -2.55 -17.40 8.22
C ASN A 77 -3.86 -17.02 7.50
N LYS A 78 -4.85 -17.91 7.58
CA LYS A 78 -6.19 -17.73 7.00
C LYS A 78 -7.24 -17.34 8.04
N THR A 79 -6.84 -17.17 9.30
CA THR A 79 -7.78 -16.87 10.39
C THR A 79 -8.17 -15.40 10.38
N ILE A 80 -9.46 -15.15 10.23
CA ILE A 80 -10.04 -13.81 10.40
C ILE A 80 -10.33 -13.65 11.89
N ASN A 81 -9.57 -12.79 12.55
CA ASN A 81 -9.74 -12.48 13.95
C ASN A 81 -10.25 -11.04 14.14
N ASN A 82 -10.74 -10.73 15.34
CA ASN A 82 -11.26 -9.39 15.66
C ASN A 82 -10.20 -8.30 15.51
N GLN A 83 -8.92 -8.63 15.73
CA GLN A 83 -7.82 -7.68 15.56
C GLN A 83 -7.64 -7.28 14.09
N LEU A 84 -7.78 -8.23 13.17
CA LEU A 84 -7.73 -7.98 11.74
C LEU A 84 -8.91 -7.10 11.29
N ILE A 85 -10.12 -7.38 11.77
CA ILE A 85 -11.32 -6.59 11.45
C ILE A 85 -11.16 -5.17 11.97
N LEU A 86 -10.78 -5.00 13.23
CA LEU A 86 -10.58 -3.68 13.83
C LEU A 86 -9.46 -2.89 13.11
N GLY A 87 -8.33 -3.55 12.84
CA GLY A 87 -7.20 -2.93 12.15
C GLY A 87 -7.55 -2.48 10.73
N SER A 88 -8.25 -3.31 9.96
CA SER A 88 -8.68 -2.96 8.60
C SER A 88 -9.72 -1.84 8.58
N THR A 89 -10.62 -1.80 9.57
CA THR A 89 -11.62 -0.73 9.70
C THR A 89 -10.94 0.60 10.04
N LEU A 90 -10.02 0.60 11.00
CA LEU A 90 -9.25 1.81 11.36
C LEU A 90 -8.39 2.30 10.21
N PHE A 91 -7.73 1.38 9.49
CA PHE A 91 -6.95 1.71 8.30
C PHE A 91 -7.82 2.32 7.20
N GLY A 92 -8.98 1.69 6.91
CA GLY A 92 -9.92 2.19 5.91
C GLY A 92 -10.49 3.57 6.24
N ALA A 93 -10.83 3.83 7.51
CA ALA A 93 -11.27 5.14 7.97
C ALA A 93 -10.15 6.19 7.83
N GLY A 94 -8.93 5.88 8.24
CA GLY A 94 -7.78 6.77 8.11
C GLY A 94 -7.45 7.08 6.64
N TRP A 95 -7.51 6.07 5.77
CA TRP A 95 -7.31 6.25 4.33
C TRP A 95 -8.42 7.12 3.70
N GLY A 96 -9.67 6.88 4.04
CA GLY A 96 -10.81 7.66 3.53
C GLY A 96 -10.76 9.13 3.93
N LEU A 97 -10.27 9.43 5.14
CA LEU A 97 -10.11 10.80 5.62
C LEU A 97 -8.84 11.47 5.07
N GLY A 98 -7.75 10.72 4.97
CA GLY A 98 -6.45 11.25 4.57
C GLY A 98 -6.26 11.37 3.05
N GLY A 99 -6.98 10.58 2.25
CA GLY A 99 -6.82 10.57 0.79
C GLY A 99 -5.42 10.16 0.30
N LEU A 100 -4.60 9.55 1.16
CA LEU A 100 -3.25 9.10 0.83
C LEU A 100 -3.05 7.63 1.18
N CYS A 101 -2.53 6.86 0.20
CA CYS A 101 -2.02 5.52 0.49
C CYS A 101 -0.60 5.59 1.07
N PRO A 102 -0.19 4.63 1.92
CA PRO A 102 1.16 4.61 2.51
C PRO A 102 2.30 4.68 1.49
N GLY A 103 2.18 4.00 0.36
CA GLY A 103 3.20 4.00 -0.71
C GLY A 103 3.43 5.38 -1.31
N PRO A 104 2.39 5.99 -1.94
CA PRO A 104 2.45 7.38 -2.42
C PRO A 104 2.86 8.39 -1.35
N ALA A 105 2.40 8.22 -0.09
CA ALA A 105 2.79 9.12 0.99
C ALA A 105 4.30 9.14 1.22
N ILE A 106 4.96 7.96 1.21
CA ILE A 106 6.42 7.88 1.37
C ILE A 106 7.15 8.54 0.19
N THR A 107 6.66 8.35 -1.04
CA THR A 107 7.28 8.98 -2.22
C THR A 107 7.13 10.50 -2.21
N THR A 108 6.01 11.03 -1.73
CA THR A 108 5.76 12.48 -1.65
C THR A 108 6.51 13.18 -0.52
N VAL A 109 7.06 12.43 0.46
CA VAL A 109 7.99 13.01 1.45
C VAL A 109 9.21 13.64 0.77
N ALA A 110 9.68 13.07 -0.33
CA ALA A 110 10.80 13.63 -1.10
C ALA A 110 10.51 15.03 -1.66
N LEU A 111 9.26 15.40 -1.81
CA LEU A 111 8.81 16.73 -2.23
C LEU A 111 8.75 17.74 -1.07
N LEU A 112 9.14 17.34 0.15
CA LEU A 112 9.15 18.15 1.37
C LEU A 112 7.79 18.81 1.68
N ASN A 113 6.70 18.21 1.24
CA ASN A 113 5.37 18.69 1.53
C ASN A 113 5.01 18.40 3.00
N PHE A 114 4.64 19.44 3.74
CA PHE A 114 4.27 19.34 5.16
C PHE A 114 3.15 18.32 5.41
N TYR A 115 2.16 18.25 4.52
CA TYR A 115 1.04 17.31 4.62
C TYR A 115 1.52 15.86 4.56
N SER A 116 2.39 15.52 3.59
CA SER A 116 2.93 14.17 3.42
C SER A 116 3.82 13.76 4.59
N ILE A 117 4.63 14.70 5.08
CA ILE A 117 5.50 14.46 6.24
C ILE A 117 4.66 14.16 7.48
N THR A 118 3.64 14.98 7.75
CA THR A 118 2.73 14.79 8.89
C THR A 118 2.00 13.46 8.80
N PHE A 119 1.51 13.10 7.61
CA PHE A 119 0.84 11.82 7.37
C PHE A 119 1.77 10.63 7.66
N VAL A 120 2.99 10.64 7.13
CA VAL A 120 3.96 9.55 7.33
C VAL A 120 4.39 9.45 8.78
N VAL A 121 4.64 10.57 9.45
CA VAL A 121 4.96 10.59 10.90
C VAL A 121 3.82 9.98 11.71
N SER A 122 2.57 10.39 11.44
CA SER A 122 1.38 9.84 12.13
C SER A 122 1.22 8.35 11.87
N MET A 123 1.50 7.88 10.65
CA MET A 123 1.48 6.47 10.28
C MET A 123 2.51 5.66 11.10
N PHE A 124 3.75 6.15 11.24
CA PHE A 124 4.77 5.47 12.03
C PHE A 124 4.44 5.47 13.53
N ILE A 125 3.89 6.58 14.06
CA ILE A 125 3.41 6.64 15.44
C ILE A 125 2.31 5.60 15.66
N GLY A 126 1.31 5.51 14.77
CA GLY A 126 0.25 4.51 14.85
C GLY A 126 0.80 3.08 14.82
N PHE A 127 1.75 2.79 13.94
CA PHE A 127 2.39 1.49 13.87
C PHE A 127 3.16 1.14 15.16
N TYR A 128 3.89 2.11 15.73
CA TYR A 128 4.60 1.93 16.99
C TYR A 128 3.67 1.68 18.17
N LEU A 129 2.57 2.42 18.25
CA LEU A 129 1.55 2.23 19.29
C LEU A 129 0.95 0.83 19.22
N VAL A 130 0.49 0.38 18.04
CA VAL A 130 -0.07 -0.97 17.87
C VAL A 130 0.95 -2.04 18.24
N LYS A 131 2.20 -1.89 17.85
CA LYS A 131 3.27 -2.81 18.22
C LYS A 131 3.49 -2.87 19.74
N SER A 132 3.46 -1.72 20.41
CA SER A 132 3.60 -1.63 21.88
C SER A 132 2.43 -2.32 22.59
N PHE A 133 1.21 -2.12 22.14
CA PHE A 133 0.02 -2.79 22.70
C PHE A 133 0.00 -4.28 22.43
N ASN A 134 0.44 -4.73 21.25
CA ASN A 134 0.46 -6.16 20.88
C ASN A 134 1.58 -6.95 21.60
N LEU A 135 2.65 -6.30 22.03
CA LEU A 135 3.67 -6.94 22.87
C LEU A 135 3.15 -7.22 24.30
N SER A 136 2.07 -6.54 24.72
CA SER A 136 1.44 -6.72 26.03
C SER A 136 0.34 -7.80 26.03
N SER A 137 -0.04 -8.35 24.87
CA SER A 137 -1.03 -9.43 24.76
C SER A 137 -0.31 -10.74 24.49
N PRO A 138 -0.23 -11.68 25.44
CA PRO A 138 0.36 -13.00 25.20
C PRO A 138 -0.49 -13.76 24.17
N ARG A 139 0.20 -14.39 23.22
CA ARG A 139 -0.37 -15.28 22.22
C ARG A 139 -0.89 -16.56 22.88
#